data_30747f99500896af3e8f168f33b2ec96
#
_entry.id   30747f99500896af3e8f168f33b2ec96
#
_cell.length_a   1.000
_cell.length_b   1.000
_cell.length_c   1.000
_cell.angle_alpha   90.00
_cell.angle_beta   90.00
_cell.angle_gamma   90.00
#
_symmetry.space_group_name_H-M   'P 1'
#
loop_
_entity.id
_entity.type
_entity.pdbx_description
1 polymer ?
#
loop_
_entity_poly.entity_id
_entity_poly.type
_entity_poly.pdbx_seq_one_letter_code
_entity_poly.pdbx_strand_id
1 'polypeptide(L)'
;MKKIKFGINPLALFSGISLIISMLFPWWTLEVSVMNRPTDIYPYLIDGPASDFIGYKRSPQMTILFILLIICIFLFLLGSLIKGKGIGISTSVGGVLVGLAIWRFLVRIAGVARLYEVPIQGHGVGSYGGFAFVDVYTTIQPGLYLAIAAALCGILAGIFHKKLANKFSLHWISFDSNQT
;
A
#
# COMPACT_ATOMS: atom_id res chain seq x y z
N MET A 1 36.76 6.27 2.29
CA MET A 1 35.33 6.11 2.69
C MET A 1 34.45 7.03 1.84
N LYS A 2 33.32 6.52 1.30
CA LYS A 2 32.42 7.33 0.48
C LYS A 2 31.53 8.17 1.41
N LYS A 3 31.62 9.49 1.39
CA LYS A 3 30.78 10.36 2.23
C LYS A 3 29.32 10.23 1.78
N ILE A 4 28.41 9.91 2.71
CA ILE A 4 26.97 9.88 2.47
C ILE A 4 26.48 11.32 2.39
N LYS A 5 25.84 11.69 1.29
CA LYS A 5 25.27 13.02 1.09
C LYS A 5 23.78 12.97 1.41
N PHE A 6 23.30 13.89 2.23
CA PHE A 6 21.88 14.01 2.58
C PHE A 6 21.17 15.06 1.71
N GLY A 7 19.90 14.83 1.46
CA GLY A 7 19.03 15.76 0.76
C GLY A 7 17.59 15.25 0.73
N ILE A 8 16.63 16.15 0.82
CA ILE A 8 15.22 15.81 0.91
C ILE A 8 14.64 15.58 -0.48
N ASN A 9 14.05 14.39 -0.69
CA ASN A 9 13.19 14.11 -1.83
C ASN A 9 11.72 14.11 -1.36
N PRO A 10 10.98 15.22 -1.59
CA PRO A 10 9.63 15.36 -1.05
C PRO A 10 8.63 14.37 -1.62
N LEU A 11 8.80 13.91 -2.88
CA LEU A 11 7.92 12.89 -3.48
C LEU A 11 8.12 11.52 -2.82
N ALA A 12 9.37 11.15 -2.50
CA ALA A 12 9.65 9.90 -1.80
C ALA A 12 9.07 9.93 -0.36
N LEU A 13 9.20 11.09 0.31
CA LEU A 13 8.62 11.28 1.64
C LEU A 13 7.09 11.18 1.59
N PHE A 14 6.46 11.85 0.65
CA PHE A 14 5.01 11.76 0.43
C PHE A 14 4.57 10.32 0.16
N SER A 15 5.31 9.58 -0.69
CA SER A 15 5.00 8.16 -0.96
C SER A 15 5.04 7.31 0.31
N GLY A 16 6.06 7.49 1.14
CA GLY A 16 6.18 6.75 2.41
C GLY A 16 5.02 7.06 3.37
N ILE A 17 4.71 8.34 3.56
CA ILE A 17 3.61 8.78 4.44
C ILE A 17 2.26 8.29 3.90
N SER A 18 1.99 8.47 2.60
CA SER A 18 0.73 8.02 1.98
C SER A 18 0.56 6.51 2.10
N LEU A 19 1.64 5.72 1.97
CA LEU A 19 1.57 4.27 2.12
C LEU A 19 1.30 3.85 3.57
N ILE A 20 1.89 4.54 4.55
CA ILE A 20 1.60 4.31 5.98
C ILE A 20 0.12 4.59 6.25
N ILE A 21 -0.38 5.75 5.82
CA ILE A 21 -1.79 6.15 6.01
C ILE A 21 -2.72 5.17 5.29
N SER A 22 -2.38 4.74 4.07
CA SER A 22 -3.12 3.74 3.31
C SER A 22 -3.36 2.45 4.08
N MET A 23 -2.41 2.02 4.91
CA MET A 23 -2.53 0.80 5.70
C MET A 23 -3.47 0.95 6.90
N LEU A 24 -3.76 2.18 7.34
CA LEU A 24 -4.69 2.46 8.43
C LEU A 24 -6.15 2.45 7.98
N PHE A 25 -6.41 2.55 6.67
CA PHE A 25 -7.75 2.50 6.10
C PHE A 25 -7.99 1.18 5.38
N PRO A 26 -9.24 0.69 5.33
CA PRO A 26 -9.55 -0.47 4.51
C PRO A 26 -9.27 -0.17 3.03
N TRP A 27 -8.93 -1.20 2.27
CA TRP A 27 -8.75 -1.13 0.83
C TRP A 27 -10.02 -1.50 0.08
N TRP A 28 -10.83 -2.34 0.70
CA TRP A 28 -12.11 -2.78 0.15
C TRP A 28 -13.07 -3.16 1.28
N THR A 29 -14.35 -2.85 1.10
CA THR A 29 -15.41 -3.17 2.07
C THR A 29 -16.49 -4.00 1.38
N LEU A 30 -16.95 -5.02 2.07
CA LEU A 30 -18.05 -5.88 1.72
C LEU A 30 -19.16 -5.72 2.77
N GLU A 31 -20.33 -5.31 2.34
CA GLU A 31 -21.53 -5.21 3.16
C GLU A 31 -22.57 -6.20 2.63
N VAL A 32 -23.09 -7.06 3.48
CA VAL A 32 -24.10 -8.07 3.15
C VAL A 32 -25.32 -7.78 4.00
N SER A 33 -26.50 -7.67 3.38
CA SER A 33 -27.73 -7.19 4.03
C SER A 33 -28.18 -8.00 5.26
N VAL A 34 -27.77 -9.27 5.34
CA VAL A 34 -28.06 -10.15 6.48
C VAL A 34 -27.03 -10.07 7.61
N MET A 35 -25.96 -9.31 7.43
CA MET A 35 -24.90 -9.12 8.43
C MET A 35 -25.08 -7.81 9.19
N ASN A 36 -24.82 -7.80 10.49
CA ASN A 36 -25.03 -6.64 11.35
C ASN A 36 -24.02 -5.50 11.12
N ARG A 37 -22.92 -5.78 10.45
CA ARG A 37 -21.87 -4.79 10.13
C ARG A 37 -21.13 -5.16 8.84
N PRO A 38 -20.51 -4.18 8.16
CA PRO A 38 -19.67 -4.46 7.01
C PRO A 38 -18.42 -5.25 7.39
N THR A 39 -17.81 -5.87 6.39
CA THR A 39 -16.50 -6.51 6.50
C THR A 39 -15.49 -5.65 5.76
N ASP A 40 -14.52 -5.14 6.49
CA ASP A 40 -13.43 -4.31 6.00
C ASP A 40 -12.19 -5.17 5.70
N ILE A 41 -11.65 -5.01 4.51
CA ILE A 41 -10.48 -5.74 4.06
C ILE A 41 -9.31 -4.78 3.93
N TYR A 42 -8.37 -4.94 4.84
CA TYR A 42 -7.07 -4.26 4.86
C TYR A 42 -6.02 -5.08 4.12
N PRO A 43 -4.88 -4.50 3.75
CA PRO A 43 -3.80 -5.27 3.13
C PRO A 43 -3.22 -6.38 4.04
N TYR A 44 -3.49 -6.34 5.34
CA TYR A 44 -2.91 -7.24 6.34
C TYR A 44 -3.93 -8.01 7.20
N LEU A 45 -5.22 -7.65 7.17
CA LEU A 45 -6.27 -8.34 7.91
C LEU A 45 -7.65 -8.17 7.26
N ILE A 46 -8.57 -9.02 7.66
CA ILE A 46 -10.01 -8.94 7.40
C ILE A 46 -10.68 -8.65 8.74
N ASP A 47 -11.44 -7.56 8.83
CA ASP A 47 -12.21 -7.21 10.01
C ASP A 47 -13.69 -7.19 9.67
N GLY A 48 -14.46 -7.99 10.39
CA GLY A 48 -15.89 -8.08 10.21
C GLY A 48 -16.41 -9.52 10.12
N PRO A 49 -17.74 -9.69 9.95
CA PRO A 49 -18.41 -10.98 10.03
C PRO A 49 -17.87 -12.03 9.04
N ALA A 50 -17.43 -11.62 7.85
CA ALA A 50 -16.90 -12.57 6.89
C ALA A 50 -15.63 -13.29 7.39
N SER A 51 -14.86 -12.69 8.31
CA SER A 51 -13.70 -13.36 8.91
C SER A 51 -14.08 -14.57 9.76
N ASP A 52 -15.25 -14.53 10.39
CA ASP A 52 -15.75 -15.59 11.25
C ASP A 52 -16.21 -16.79 10.39
N PHE A 53 -16.80 -16.54 9.22
CA PHE A 53 -17.17 -17.57 8.26
C PHE A 53 -15.97 -18.22 7.58
N ILE A 54 -14.95 -17.43 7.25
CA ILE A 54 -13.72 -17.93 6.59
C ILE A 54 -12.84 -18.68 7.60
N GLY A 55 -13.04 -18.44 8.91
CA GLY A 55 -12.27 -19.07 9.99
C GLY A 55 -10.89 -18.44 10.22
N TYR A 56 -10.58 -17.32 9.56
CA TYR A 56 -9.33 -16.58 9.80
C TYR A 56 -9.47 -15.08 9.53
N LYS A 57 -8.82 -14.29 10.37
CA LYS A 57 -8.70 -12.82 10.19
C LYS A 57 -7.50 -12.42 9.32
N ARG A 58 -6.52 -13.31 9.18
CA ARG A 58 -5.29 -13.05 8.44
C ARG A 58 -4.85 -14.30 7.69
N SER A 59 -4.66 -14.18 6.38
CA SER A 59 -4.11 -15.24 5.57
C SER A 59 -2.58 -15.11 5.44
N PRO A 60 -1.83 -16.19 5.16
CA PRO A 60 -0.38 -16.10 4.88
C PRO A 60 -0.06 -15.11 3.77
N GLN A 61 -0.91 -15.02 2.75
CA GLN A 61 -0.72 -14.08 1.64
C GLN A 61 -0.86 -12.62 2.06
N MET A 62 -1.77 -12.31 3.00
CA MET A 62 -1.88 -10.96 3.58
C MET A 62 -0.66 -10.62 4.43
N THR A 63 -0.08 -11.60 5.12
CA THR A 63 1.16 -11.40 5.87
C THR A 63 2.32 -11.06 4.94
N ILE A 64 2.46 -11.79 3.82
CA ILE A 64 3.49 -11.50 2.81
C ILE A 64 3.29 -10.10 2.22
N LEU A 65 2.04 -9.75 1.88
CA LEU A 65 1.70 -8.43 1.36
C LEU A 65 2.06 -7.33 2.36
N PHE A 66 1.73 -7.51 3.62
CA PHE A 66 2.08 -6.59 4.70
C PHE A 66 3.59 -6.36 4.82
N ILE A 67 4.38 -7.46 4.86
CA ILE A 67 5.85 -7.38 4.92
C ILE A 67 6.40 -6.63 3.71
N LEU A 68 5.89 -6.92 2.51
CA LEU A 68 6.29 -6.23 1.28
C LEU A 68 6.04 -4.72 1.38
N LEU A 69 4.85 -4.31 1.85
CA LEU A 69 4.51 -2.90 2.01
C LEU A 69 5.42 -2.20 3.04
N ILE A 70 5.74 -2.86 4.15
CA ILE A 70 6.70 -2.34 5.14
C ILE A 70 8.08 -2.12 4.51
N ILE A 71 8.58 -3.08 3.73
CA ILE A 71 9.85 -2.93 3.00
C ILE A 71 9.78 -1.71 2.05
N CYS A 72 8.69 -1.54 1.32
CA CYS A 72 8.51 -0.39 0.43
C CYS A 72 8.49 0.94 1.18
N ILE A 73 7.87 1.01 2.37
CA ILE A 73 7.91 2.20 3.24
C ILE A 73 9.36 2.54 3.59
N PHE A 74 10.16 1.56 4.02
CA PHE A 74 11.58 1.78 4.31
C PHE A 74 12.36 2.29 3.09
N LEU A 75 12.12 1.73 1.89
CA LEU A 75 12.75 2.20 0.66
C LEU A 75 12.38 3.66 0.34
N PHE A 76 11.12 4.06 0.55
CA PHE A 76 10.68 5.43 0.35
C PHE A 76 11.29 6.38 1.38
N LEU A 77 11.33 6.02 2.66
CA LEU A 77 11.94 6.83 3.72
C LEU A 77 13.45 7.00 3.49
N LEU A 78 14.17 5.94 3.13
CA LEU A 78 15.58 6.04 2.75
C LEU A 78 15.75 6.90 1.50
N GLY A 79 14.87 6.72 0.49
CA GLY A 79 14.86 7.53 -0.72
C GLY A 79 14.54 9.00 -0.48
N SER A 80 13.86 9.32 0.63
CA SER A 80 13.56 10.70 0.99
C SER A 80 14.75 11.46 1.59
N LEU A 81 15.69 10.76 2.21
CA LEU A 81 16.76 11.37 3.01
C LEU A 81 18.14 11.26 2.39
N ILE A 82 18.44 10.22 1.64
CA ILE A 82 19.78 9.91 1.15
C ILE A 82 19.92 10.25 -0.32
N LYS A 83 21.00 10.98 -0.67
CA LYS A 83 21.36 11.25 -2.07
C LYS A 83 22.17 10.11 -2.65
N GLY A 84 21.76 9.62 -3.81
CA GLY A 84 22.53 8.61 -4.54
C GLY A 84 21.77 8.05 -5.75
N LYS A 85 22.50 7.73 -6.82
CA LYS A 85 21.87 7.14 -8.01
C LYS A 85 21.20 5.80 -7.71
N GLY A 86 21.84 4.96 -6.90
CA GLY A 86 21.29 3.66 -6.47
C GLY A 86 20.03 3.82 -5.62
N ILE A 87 19.97 4.85 -4.75
CA ILE A 87 18.80 5.15 -3.92
C ILE A 87 17.59 5.54 -4.77
N GLY A 88 17.80 6.34 -5.84
CA GLY A 88 16.71 6.66 -6.78
C GLY A 88 16.13 5.40 -7.44
N ILE A 89 16.99 4.47 -7.87
CA ILE A 89 16.56 3.18 -8.43
C ILE A 89 15.75 2.38 -7.39
N SER A 90 16.26 2.25 -6.16
CA SER A 90 15.55 1.54 -5.09
C SER A 90 14.19 2.15 -4.78
N THR A 91 14.06 3.48 -4.82
CA THR A 91 12.78 4.19 -4.62
C THR A 91 11.80 3.88 -5.76
N SER A 92 12.25 3.90 -7.02
CA SER A 92 11.40 3.49 -8.16
C SER A 92 10.97 2.03 -8.06
N VAL A 93 11.88 1.13 -7.71
CA VAL A 93 11.57 -0.29 -7.49
C VAL A 93 10.52 -0.45 -6.38
N GLY A 94 10.65 0.30 -5.27
CA GLY A 94 9.63 0.34 -4.22
C GLY A 94 8.24 0.72 -4.76
N GLY A 95 8.16 1.75 -5.61
CA GLY A 95 6.90 2.16 -6.26
C GLY A 95 6.30 1.07 -7.16
N VAL A 96 7.13 0.40 -7.96
CA VAL A 96 6.70 -0.73 -8.79
C VAL A 96 6.21 -1.89 -7.94
N LEU A 97 6.90 -2.22 -6.84
CA LEU A 97 6.50 -3.29 -5.91
C LEU A 97 5.15 -2.99 -5.24
N VAL A 98 4.90 -1.74 -4.85
CA VAL A 98 3.57 -1.32 -4.35
C VAL A 98 2.51 -1.49 -5.43
N GLY A 99 2.78 -1.11 -6.68
CA GLY A 99 1.89 -1.34 -7.82
C GLY A 99 1.56 -2.81 -8.04
N LEU A 100 2.55 -3.70 -7.96
CA LEU A 100 2.35 -5.15 -8.04
C LEU A 100 1.55 -5.69 -6.85
N ALA A 101 1.76 -5.15 -5.66
CA ALA A 101 0.99 -5.48 -4.46
C ALA A 101 -0.50 -5.13 -4.64
N ILE A 102 -0.79 -3.93 -5.15
CA ILE A 102 -2.16 -3.48 -5.47
C ILE A 102 -2.78 -4.39 -6.54
N TRP A 103 -2.05 -4.66 -7.62
CA TRP A 103 -2.49 -5.57 -8.67
C TRP A 103 -2.87 -6.95 -8.09
N ARG A 104 -2.00 -7.53 -7.28
CA ARG A 104 -2.23 -8.84 -6.64
C ARG A 104 -3.45 -8.83 -5.72
N PHE A 105 -3.63 -7.73 -4.96
CA PHE A 105 -4.81 -7.52 -4.12
C PHE A 105 -6.08 -7.48 -4.96
N LEU A 106 -6.13 -6.67 -6.01
CA LEU A 106 -7.29 -6.54 -6.90
C LEU A 106 -7.65 -7.84 -7.59
N VAL A 107 -6.67 -8.60 -8.09
CA VAL A 107 -6.89 -9.92 -8.70
C VAL A 107 -7.54 -10.88 -7.70
N ARG A 108 -7.12 -10.82 -6.42
CA ARG A 108 -7.70 -11.65 -5.38
C ARG A 108 -9.14 -11.24 -5.06
N ILE A 109 -9.41 -9.94 -4.90
CA ILE A 109 -10.77 -9.43 -4.68
C ILE A 109 -11.66 -9.77 -5.87
N ALA A 110 -11.18 -9.61 -7.10
CA ALA A 110 -11.92 -10.00 -8.30
C ALA A 110 -12.24 -11.51 -8.32
N GLY A 111 -11.33 -12.34 -7.86
CA GLY A 111 -11.56 -13.79 -7.72
C GLY A 111 -12.66 -14.11 -6.71
N VAL A 112 -12.63 -13.45 -5.55
CA VAL A 112 -13.66 -13.61 -4.51
C VAL A 112 -15.01 -13.07 -5.01
N ALA A 113 -15.03 -11.88 -5.59
CA ALA A 113 -16.23 -11.26 -6.13
C ALA A 113 -16.89 -12.15 -7.20
N ARG A 114 -16.08 -12.75 -8.08
CA ARG A 114 -16.56 -13.68 -9.11
C ARG A 114 -17.12 -14.98 -8.52
N LEU A 115 -16.51 -15.50 -7.45
CA LEU A 115 -16.98 -16.71 -6.78
C LEU A 115 -18.37 -16.54 -6.17
N TYR A 116 -18.68 -15.34 -5.70
CA TYR A 116 -19.98 -14.99 -5.10
C TYR A 116 -20.91 -14.25 -6.04
N GLU A 117 -20.52 -14.12 -7.33
CA GLU A 117 -21.29 -13.43 -8.38
C GLU A 117 -21.64 -11.98 -8.06
N VAL A 118 -20.78 -11.32 -7.28
CA VAL A 118 -20.95 -9.91 -6.88
C VAL A 118 -19.99 -8.99 -7.63
N PRO A 119 -20.32 -7.71 -7.84
CA PRO A 119 -19.40 -6.76 -8.47
C PRO A 119 -18.22 -6.44 -7.54
N ILE A 120 -17.08 -6.00 -8.12
CA ILE A 120 -15.94 -5.49 -7.32
C ILE A 120 -16.30 -4.17 -6.64
N GLN A 121 -17.17 -3.39 -7.27
CA GLN A 121 -17.68 -2.12 -6.76
C GLN A 121 -19.13 -1.93 -7.19
N GLY A 122 -19.98 -1.59 -6.23
CA GLY A 122 -21.40 -1.33 -6.44
C GLY A 122 -22.30 -2.34 -5.74
N HIS A 123 -23.54 -2.44 -6.21
CA HIS A 123 -24.57 -3.33 -5.68
C HIS A 123 -24.70 -4.58 -6.53
N GLY A 124 -24.92 -5.71 -5.91
CA GLY A 124 -25.22 -6.98 -6.55
C GLY A 124 -26.07 -7.87 -5.64
N VAL A 125 -26.61 -8.94 -6.22
CA VAL A 125 -27.30 -9.98 -5.46
C VAL A 125 -26.41 -11.20 -5.44
N GLY A 126 -25.89 -11.54 -4.27
CA GLY A 126 -24.98 -12.68 -4.08
C GLY A 126 -25.71 -13.90 -3.56
N SER A 127 -25.13 -15.07 -3.81
CA SER A 127 -25.59 -16.31 -3.19
C SER A 127 -24.90 -16.51 -1.85
N TYR A 128 -25.68 -16.65 -0.80
CA TYR A 128 -25.21 -16.94 0.55
C TYR A 128 -25.57 -18.37 0.94
N GLY A 129 -24.56 -19.20 1.15
CA GLY A 129 -24.75 -20.60 1.55
C GLY A 129 -25.46 -21.46 0.51
N GLY A 130 -25.58 -21.02 -0.75
CA GLY A 130 -26.23 -21.73 -1.84
C GLY A 130 -27.77 -21.73 -1.83
N PHE A 131 -28.40 -21.12 -0.81
CA PHE A 131 -29.86 -21.20 -0.62
C PHE A 131 -30.56 -19.84 -0.50
N ALA A 132 -29.83 -18.76 -0.28
CA ALA A 132 -30.41 -17.43 -0.12
C ALA A 132 -29.74 -16.41 -1.04
N PHE A 133 -30.56 -15.62 -1.72
CA PHE A 133 -30.09 -14.44 -2.44
C PHE A 133 -30.12 -13.27 -1.46
N VAL A 134 -28.95 -12.61 -1.31
CA VAL A 134 -28.78 -11.49 -0.39
C VAL A 134 -28.22 -10.30 -1.14
N ASP A 135 -28.68 -9.11 -0.76
CA ASP A 135 -28.10 -7.88 -1.29
C ASP A 135 -26.69 -7.70 -0.76
N VAL A 136 -25.77 -7.42 -1.67
CA VAL A 136 -24.36 -7.23 -1.38
C VAL A 136 -23.92 -5.89 -1.95
N TYR A 137 -23.31 -5.06 -1.10
CA TYR A 137 -22.68 -3.82 -1.49
C TYR A 137 -21.18 -3.94 -1.33
N THR A 138 -20.45 -3.55 -2.36
CA THR A 138 -19.00 -3.58 -2.35
C THR A 138 -18.43 -2.22 -2.70
N THR A 139 -17.41 -1.79 -2.00
CA THR A 139 -16.84 -0.46 -2.18
C THR A 139 -15.32 -0.48 -2.07
N ILE A 140 -14.65 0.12 -3.07
CA ILE A 140 -13.23 0.41 -2.98
C ILE A 140 -13.05 1.60 -2.04
N GLN A 141 -12.20 1.44 -1.05
CA GLN A 141 -12.02 2.37 0.06
C GLN A 141 -10.81 3.31 -0.14
N PRO A 142 -10.75 4.44 0.58
CA PRO A 142 -9.66 5.43 0.45
C PRO A 142 -8.26 4.84 0.62
N GLY A 143 -8.09 3.78 1.42
CA GLY A 143 -6.81 3.11 1.60
C GLY A 143 -6.17 2.66 0.29
N LEU A 144 -6.96 2.09 -0.63
CA LEU A 144 -6.45 1.66 -1.94
C LEU A 144 -6.01 2.85 -2.81
N TYR A 145 -6.78 3.94 -2.82
CA TYR A 145 -6.42 5.13 -3.60
C TYR A 145 -5.14 5.78 -3.09
N LEU A 146 -4.93 5.82 -1.77
CA LEU A 146 -3.69 6.29 -1.17
C LEU A 146 -2.50 5.40 -1.53
N ALA A 147 -2.68 4.07 -1.58
CA ALA A 147 -1.64 3.16 -2.03
C ALA A 147 -1.28 3.39 -3.51
N ILE A 148 -2.27 3.64 -4.38
CA ILE A 148 -2.04 3.97 -5.79
C ILE A 148 -1.24 5.28 -5.91
N ALA A 149 -1.63 6.31 -5.16
CA ALA A 149 -0.91 7.58 -5.13
C ALA A 149 0.55 7.39 -4.65
N ALA A 150 0.75 6.59 -3.59
CA ALA A 150 2.09 6.25 -3.09
C ALA A 150 2.95 5.53 -4.14
N ALA A 151 2.37 4.57 -4.88
CA ALA A 151 3.07 3.84 -5.94
C ALA A 151 3.53 4.78 -7.06
N LEU A 152 2.63 5.62 -7.58
CA LEU A 152 2.92 6.56 -8.67
C LEU A 152 3.96 7.60 -8.24
N CYS A 153 3.78 8.22 -7.06
CA CYS A 153 4.74 9.17 -6.52
C CYS A 153 6.09 8.52 -6.24
N GLY A 154 6.13 7.27 -5.79
CA GLY A 154 7.36 6.52 -5.55
C GLY A 154 8.16 6.27 -6.83
N ILE A 155 7.50 5.90 -7.93
CA ILE A 155 8.13 5.74 -9.24
C ILE A 155 8.70 7.09 -9.71
N LEU A 156 7.89 8.15 -9.67
CA LEU A 156 8.33 9.49 -10.07
C LEU A 156 9.46 10.02 -9.17
N ALA A 157 9.37 9.78 -7.87
CA ALA A 157 10.41 10.15 -6.92
C ALA A 157 11.76 9.52 -7.26
N GLY A 158 11.76 8.27 -7.68
CA GLY A 158 12.98 7.57 -8.09
C GLY A 158 13.54 8.09 -9.41
N ILE A 159 12.68 8.31 -10.42
CA ILE A 159 13.08 8.86 -11.73
C ILE A 159 13.71 10.25 -11.56
N PHE A 160 13.06 11.12 -10.80
CA PHE A 160 13.50 12.50 -10.58
C PHE A 160 14.38 12.68 -9.33
N HIS A 161 14.82 11.60 -8.70
CA HIS A 161 15.54 11.61 -7.43
C HIS A 161 16.71 12.60 -7.41
N LYS A 162 17.60 12.53 -8.41
CA LYS A 162 18.78 13.40 -8.50
C LYS A 162 18.40 14.88 -8.57
N LYS A 163 17.36 15.23 -9.33
CA LYS A 163 16.89 16.61 -9.51
C LYS A 163 16.26 17.13 -8.22
N LEU A 164 15.39 16.34 -7.58
CA LEU A 164 14.68 16.71 -6.36
C LEU A 164 15.63 16.80 -5.15
N ALA A 165 16.45 15.78 -4.93
CA ALA A 165 17.38 15.75 -3.81
C ALA A 165 18.47 16.81 -3.87
N ASN A 166 18.83 17.32 -5.08
CA ASN A 166 19.76 18.43 -5.22
C ASN A 166 19.11 19.80 -4.95
N LYS A 167 17.82 19.96 -5.32
CA LYS A 167 17.08 21.21 -5.07
C LYS A 167 16.89 21.49 -3.57
N PHE A 168 16.72 20.44 -2.78
CA PHE A 168 16.50 20.50 -1.32
C PHE A 168 17.70 19.91 -0.55
N SER A 169 18.93 20.37 -0.87
CA SER A 169 20.13 19.88 -0.18
C SER A 169 20.24 20.46 1.22
N LEU A 170 20.29 19.57 2.22
CA LEU A 170 20.61 19.94 3.59
C LEU A 170 22.13 20.20 3.72
N HIS A 171 22.53 21.47 3.78
CA HIS A 171 23.94 21.89 3.91
C HIS A 171 24.49 21.74 5.36
N TRP A 172 23.67 21.25 6.30
CA TRP A 172 23.91 21.38 7.74
C TRP A 172 24.52 20.15 8.43
N ILE A 173 24.80 19.05 7.74
CA ILE A 173 25.38 17.86 8.39
C ILE A 173 26.63 17.44 7.63
N SER A 174 27.72 18.17 7.81
CA SER A 174 29.06 17.61 7.65
C SER A 174 29.51 17.10 9.04
N PHE A 175 29.41 15.83 9.30
CA PHE A 175 30.14 15.25 10.41
C PHE A 175 31.62 15.26 10.03
N ASP A 176 32.36 16.26 10.52
CA ASP A 176 33.80 16.29 10.49
C ASP A 176 34.30 15.32 11.56
N SER A 177 34.61 14.08 11.14
CA SER A 177 35.24 13.07 12.01
C SER A 177 36.76 13.26 12.11
N ASN A 178 37.25 14.49 12.09
CA ASN A 178 38.65 14.82 12.35
C ASN A 178 38.79 15.54 13.70
N GLN A 179 38.41 14.87 14.79
CA GLN A 179 38.88 15.20 16.12
C GLN A 179 39.22 13.88 16.83
N THR A 180 40.36 13.32 16.50
CA THR A 180 41.25 12.56 17.40
C THR A 180 42.67 12.63 16.86
#